data_5b5935078ed35e5d3af684cc47c2a2af
#
_entry.id   5b5935078ed35e5d3af684cc47c2a2af
#
_cell.length_a   1.000
_cell.length_b   1.000
_cell.length_c   1.000
_cell.angle_alpha   90.00
_cell.angle_beta   90.00
_cell.angle_gamma   90.00
#
_symmetry.space_group_name_H-M   'P 1'
#
loop_
_entity.id
_entity.type
_entity.pdbx_description
1 polymer ?
#
loop_
_entity_poly.entity_id
_entity_poly.type
_entity_poly.pdbx_seq_one_letter_code
_entity_poly.pdbx_strand_id
1 'polypeptide(L)'
;EQKPYILVEGVFGDNLGKQEKVTYDYLINATGPKLAFDMTEGLVPETNKVYSVCTYDHAEKASEALHKLIDQLKKSDTKAKILIGTGHAKATCQGAAFEYILNVEKELQKFGVRDKAEITWISNEYELGDFGMDGMLMDYNGFNMKSKDMVEMIFEDRDIKWILGAGVTKVEDGIVHYENLD
;
A
#
# COMPACT_ATOMS: atom_id res chain seq x y z
N GLU A 1 -39.45 -23.26 -4.70
CA GLU A 1 -38.71 -21.97 -4.80
C GLU A 1 -37.41 -22.20 -5.58
N GLN A 2 -37.10 -21.29 -6.51
CA GLN A 2 -35.88 -21.40 -7.31
C GLN A 2 -34.70 -20.90 -6.44
N LYS A 3 -33.68 -21.74 -6.21
CA LYS A 3 -32.49 -21.32 -5.45
C LYS A 3 -31.78 -20.15 -6.17
N PRO A 4 -31.23 -19.17 -5.41
CA PRO A 4 -30.39 -18.12 -5.98
C PRO A 4 -29.14 -18.72 -6.61
N TYR A 5 -28.58 -18.03 -7.59
CA TYR A 5 -27.39 -18.50 -8.30
C TYR A 5 -26.53 -17.33 -8.79
N ILE A 6 -25.25 -17.60 -9.04
CA ILE A 6 -24.35 -16.76 -9.80
C ILE A 6 -23.99 -17.46 -11.11
N LEU A 7 -23.65 -16.67 -12.13
CA LEU A 7 -22.98 -17.15 -13.34
C LEU A 7 -21.48 -16.90 -13.18
N VAL A 8 -20.70 -17.93 -13.37
CA VAL A 8 -19.24 -17.87 -13.41
C VAL A 8 -18.75 -18.17 -14.81
N GLU A 9 -17.67 -17.51 -15.24
CA GLU A 9 -17.05 -17.75 -16.54
C GLU A 9 -15.59 -18.10 -16.34
N GLY A 10 -15.15 -19.16 -16.99
CA GLY A 10 -13.76 -19.58 -16.99
C GLY A 10 -12.90 -18.57 -17.74
N VAL A 11 -11.81 -18.11 -17.11
CA VAL A 11 -10.92 -17.08 -17.66
C VAL A 11 -9.58 -17.64 -18.14
N PHE A 12 -9.32 -18.93 -17.96
CA PHE A 12 -8.08 -19.58 -18.42
C PHE A 12 -8.24 -21.11 -18.65
N GLY A 13 -7.27 -21.70 -19.31
CA GLY A 13 -7.19 -23.15 -19.57
C GLY A 13 -8.37 -23.69 -20.36
N ASP A 14 -8.71 -24.96 -20.13
CA ASP A 14 -9.79 -25.68 -20.84
C ASP A 14 -11.20 -25.13 -20.54
N ASN A 15 -11.33 -24.24 -19.55
CA ASN A 15 -12.59 -23.61 -19.17
C ASN A 15 -12.75 -22.19 -19.72
N LEU A 16 -11.81 -21.68 -20.51
CA LEU A 16 -11.88 -20.34 -21.09
C LEU A 16 -13.20 -20.12 -21.82
N GLY A 17 -13.97 -19.10 -21.42
CA GLY A 17 -15.25 -18.72 -21.99
C GLY A 17 -16.42 -19.65 -21.66
N LYS A 18 -16.21 -20.74 -20.93
CA LYS A 18 -17.31 -21.59 -20.48
C LYS A 18 -18.03 -20.95 -19.30
N GLN A 19 -19.34 -20.87 -19.41
CA GLN A 19 -20.19 -20.34 -18.34
C GLN A 19 -20.81 -21.49 -17.56
N GLU A 20 -20.81 -21.34 -16.23
CA GLU A 20 -21.43 -22.29 -15.30
C GLU A 20 -22.35 -21.55 -14.34
N LYS A 21 -23.48 -22.18 -14.01
CA LYS A 21 -24.46 -21.70 -13.06
C LYS A 21 -24.23 -22.37 -11.72
N VAL A 22 -23.78 -21.59 -10.71
CA VAL A 22 -23.53 -22.07 -9.36
C VAL A 22 -24.65 -21.61 -8.43
N THR A 23 -25.42 -22.55 -7.86
CA THR A 23 -26.46 -22.26 -6.87
C THR A 23 -25.87 -22.21 -5.47
N TYR A 24 -26.44 -21.37 -4.60
CA TYR A 24 -25.95 -21.22 -3.22
C TYR A 24 -27.10 -20.99 -2.24
N ASP A 25 -26.85 -21.25 -0.99
CA ASP A 25 -27.72 -20.86 0.14
C ASP A 25 -27.23 -19.53 0.77
N TYR A 26 -25.90 -19.30 0.83
CA TYR A 26 -25.27 -18.07 1.25
C TYR A 26 -24.17 -17.69 0.27
N LEU A 27 -24.08 -16.42 -0.10
CA LEU A 27 -23.02 -15.87 -0.96
C LEU A 27 -22.14 -14.91 -0.15
N ILE A 28 -20.85 -15.19 -0.11
CA ILE A 28 -19.84 -14.27 0.41
C ILE A 28 -19.08 -13.69 -0.78
N ASN A 29 -19.24 -12.38 -0.99
CA ASN A 29 -18.48 -11.68 -2.03
C ASN A 29 -17.15 -11.18 -1.43
N ALA A 30 -16.06 -11.82 -1.82
CA ALA A 30 -14.70 -11.48 -1.42
C ALA A 30 -13.78 -11.29 -2.65
N THR A 31 -14.32 -10.75 -3.74
CA THR A 31 -13.60 -10.59 -5.03
C THR A 31 -12.63 -9.40 -5.05
N GLY A 32 -12.54 -8.66 -3.97
CA GLY A 32 -11.67 -7.49 -3.84
C GLY A 32 -12.25 -6.20 -4.46
N PRO A 33 -11.59 -5.07 -4.23
CA PRO A 33 -11.99 -3.78 -4.79
C PRO A 33 -11.50 -3.61 -6.23
N LYS A 34 -12.16 -2.72 -6.96
CA LYS A 34 -11.61 -2.15 -8.20
C LYS A 34 -10.62 -1.04 -7.81
N LEU A 35 -9.42 -1.10 -8.37
CA LEU A 35 -8.43 -0.03 -8.17
C LEU A 35 -8.87 1.23 -8.95
N ALA A 36 -8.94 2.35 -8.26
CA ALA A 36 -9.47 3.62 -8.78
C ALA A 36 -8.36 4.67 -8.87
N PHE A 37 -7.27 4.37 -9.56
CA PHE A 37 -6.14 5.29 -9.75
C PHE A 37 -6.54 6.62 -10.40
N ASP A 38 -7.59 6.58 -11.23
CA ASP A 38 -8.18 7.73 -11.91
C ASP A 38 -8.84 8.77 -10.97
N MET A 39 -9.06 8.42 -9.71
CA MET A 39 -9.61 9.36 -8.71
C MET A 39 -8.57 10.37 -8.21
N THR A 40 -7.28 10.15 -8.42
CA THR A 40 -6.21 11.08 -8.06
C THR A 40 -5.42 11.45 -9.32
N GLU A 41 -5.39 12.74 -9.66
CA GLU A 41 -4.70 13.22 -10.85
C GLU A 41 -3.21 12.81 -10.83
N GLY A 42 -2.74 12.19 -11.90
CA GLY A 42 -1.35 11.74 -12.04
C GLY A 42 -0.96 10.50 -11.23
N LEU A 43 -1.87 9.91 -10.45
CA LEU A 43 -1.64 8.67 -9.72
C LEU A 43 -1.85 7.46 -10.66
N VAL A 44 -1.03 7.39 -11.69
CA VAL A 44 -1.06 6.28 -12.66
C VAL A 44 0.21 5.46 -12.47
N PRO A 45 0.11 4.16 -12.14
CA PRO A 45 1.28 3.29 -11.99
C PRO A 45 2.23 3.36 -13.19
N GLU A 46 3.53 3.35 -12.93
CA GLU A 46 4.64 3.47 -13.90
C GLU A 46 4.79 4.84 -14.55
N THR A 47 3.96 5.82 -14.22
CA THR A 47 4.12 7.22 -14.60
C THR A 47 4.52 8.09 -13.41
N ASN A 48 5.12 9.24 -13.63
CA ASN A 48 5.50 10.20 -12.58
C ASN A 48 6.27 9.57 -11.39
N LYS A 49 6.98 8.45 -11.60
CA LYS A 49 7.61 7.63 -10.54
C LYS A 49 6.63 7.07 -9.51
N VAL A 50 5.38 6.86 -9.92
CA VAL A 50 4.35 6.21 -9.12
C VAL A 50 4.40 4.70 -9.34
N TYR A 51 4.34 3.95 -8.24
CA TYR A 51 4.28 2.49 -8.26
C TYR A 51 3.17 2.00 -7.35
N SER A 52 2.63 0.85 -7.65
CA SER A 52 1.60 0.18 -6.87
C SER A 52 2.03 -1.25 -6.56
N VAL A 53 1.45 -1.85 -5.53
CA VAL A 53 1.66 -3.26 -5.17
C VAL A 53 0.34 -4.03 -5.10
N CYS A 54 -0.74 -3.42 -5.59
CA CYS A 54 -2.09 -3.99 -5.48
C CYS A 54 -2.35 -5.16 -6.44
N THR A 55 -1.53 -5.32 -7.49
CA THR A 55 -1.60 -6.45 -8.43
C THR A 55 -0.21 -7.03 -8.65
N TYR A 56 -0.14 -8.26 -9.15
CA TYR A 56 1.12 -8.92 -9.45
C TYR A 56 2.01 -8.08 -10.37
N ASP A 57 1.49 -7.65 -11.51
CA ASP A 57 2.23 -6.87 -12.51
C ASP A 57 2.75 -5.55 -11.94
N HIS A 58 1.93 -4.86 -11.14
CA HIS A 58 2.35 -3.63 -10.47
C HIS A 58 3.45 -3.89 -9.42
N ALA A 59 3.32 -4.97 -8.64
CA ALA A 59 4.32 -5.32 -7.63
C ALA A 59 5.67 -5.69 -8.27
N GLU A 60 5.66 -6.39 -9.40
CA GLU A 60 6.87 -6.69 -10.18
C GLU A 60 7.57 -5.40 -10.62
N LYS A 61 6.83 -4.44 -11.20
CA LYS A 61 7.37 -3.14 -11.62
C LYS A 61 7.87 -2.30 -10.45
N ALA A 62 7.17 -2.31 -9.32
CA ALA A 62 7.61 -1.64 -8.10
C ALA A 62 8.94 -2.22 -7.60
N SER A 63 9.08 -3.54 -7.61
CA SER A 63 10.31 -4.25 -7.24
C SER A 63 11.48 -3.90 -8.18
N GLU A 64 11.26 -3.93 -9.49
CA GLU A 64 12.27 -3.54 -10.48
C GLU A 64 12.76 -2.09 -10.26
N ALA A 65 11.82 -1.18 -9.99
CA ALA A 65 12.14 0.23 -9.75
C ALA A 65 12.94 0.42 -8.45
N LEU A 66 12.57 -0.29 -7.38
CA LEU A 66 13.31 -0.26 -6.12
C LEU A 66 14.75 -0.77 -6.29
N HIS A 67 14.95 -1.88 -7.00
CA HIS A 67 16.30 -2.41 -7.24
C HIS A 67 17.14 -1.49 -8.14
N LYS A 68 16.54 -0.85 -9.15
CA LYS A 68 17.22 0.20 -9.94
C LYS A 68 17.64 1.38 -9.06
N LEU A 69 16.77 1.83 -8.16
CA LEU A 69 17.10 2.89 -7.19
C LEU A 69 18.24 2.46 -6.27
N ILE A 70 18.21 1.26 -5.72
CA ILE A 70 19.29 0.71 -4.88
C ILE A 70 20.62 0.71 -5.63
N ASP A 71 20.65 0.29 -6.88
CA ASP A 71 21.87 0.30 -7.70
C ASP A 71 22.40 1.71 -7.98
N GLN A 72 21.51 2.69 -8.12
CA GLN A 72 21.89 4.10 -8.23
C GLN A 72 22.50 4.63 -6.92
N LEU A 73 21.87 4.34 -5.79
CA LEU A 73 22.32 4.76 -4.46
C LEU A 73 23.69 4.17 -4.09
N LYS A 74 23.98 2.93 -4.51
CA LYS A 74 25.30 2.32 -4.34
C LYS A 74 26.42 3.09 -5.09
N LYS A 75 26.08 3.73 -6.19
CA LYS A 75 27.03 4.39 -7.10
C LYS A 75 27.13 5.89 -6.88
N SER A 76 26.33 6.48 -6.02
CA SER A 76 26.27 7.92 -5.80
C SER A 76 26.14 8.25 -4.32
N ASP A 77 26.48 9.48 -3.94
CA ASP A 77 26.27 10.04 -2.60
C ASP A 77 24.94 10.81 -2.49
N THR A 78 24.09 10.72 -3.52
CA THR A 78 22.77 11.37 -3.50
C THR A 78 21.82 10.63 -2.57
N LYS A 79 20.94 11.39 -1.92
CA LYS A 79 19.85 10.82 -1.12
C LYS A 79 18.58 10.72 -1.98
N ALA A 80 17.85 9.62 -1.83
CA ALA A 80 16.53 9.43 -2.39
C ALA A 80 15.45 9.78 -1.38
N LYS A 81 14.31 10.29 -1.86
CA LYS A 81 13.08 10.41 -1.07
C LYS A 81 12.08 9.37 -1.55
N ILE A 82 11.55 8.59 -0.63
CA ILE A 82 10.59 7.51 -0.88
C ILE A 82 9.34 7.82 -0.07
N LEU A 83 8.21 8.02 -0.75
CA LEU A 83 6.91 8.23 -0.12
C LEU A 83 6.06 6.98 -0.32
N ILE A 84 5.54 6.41 0.75
CA ILE A 84 4.71 5.20 0.74
C ILE A 84 3.49 5.45 1.61
N GLY A 85 2.34 4.97 1.17
CA GLY A 85 1.11 5.06 1.96
C GLY A 85 -0.14 4.90 1.14
N THR A 86 -1.23 5.50 1.60
CA THR A 86 -2.52 5.51 0.93
C THR A 86 -2.68 6.77 0.09
N GLY A 87 -3.00 6.60 -1.21
CA GLY A 87 -2.95 7.72 -2.16
C GLY A 87 -4.12 8.71 -2.10
N HIS A 88 -5.31 8.33 -1.70
CA HIS A 88 -6.52 9.16 -1.77
C HIS A 88 -7.18 9.33 -0.41
N ALA A 89 -7.88 10.45 -0.16
CA ALA A 89 -8.58 10.71 1.10
C ALA A 89 -9.57 9.60 1.52
N LYS A 90 -10.12 8.88 0.55
CA LYS A 90 -11.03 7.73 0.76
C LYS A 90 -10.35 6.37 0.56
N ALA A 91 -9.02 6.33 0.50
CA ALA A 91 -8.30 5.08 0.38
C ALA A 91 -8.49 4.21 1.64
N THR A 92 -8.48 2.90 1.44
CA THR A 92 -8.57 1.89 2.48
C THR A 92 -7.36 0.97 2.41
N CYS A 93 -7.25 0.02 3.34
CA CYS A 93 -6.17 -0.97 3.36
C CYS A 93 -4.79 -0.42 3.75
N GLN A 94 -4.76 0.44 4.76
CA GLN A 94 -3.54 1.03 5.32
C GLN A 94 -2.55 -0.04 5.80
N GLY A 95 -3.05 -1.15 6.32
CA GLY A 95 -2.21 -2.27 6.77
C GLY A 95 -1.29 -2.83 5.69
N ALA A 96 -1.77 -2.95 4.45
CA ALA A 96 -0.94 -3.42 3.33
C ALA A 96 0.19 -2.43 2.98
N ALA A 97 -0.10 -1.14 3.01
CA ALA A 97 0.91 -0.10 2.79
C ALA A 97 1.93 -0.04 3.95
N PHE A 98 1.47 -0.27 5.19
CA PHE A 98 2.34 -0.38 6.37
C PHE A 98 3.31 -1.57 6.25
N GLU A 99 2.82 -2.73 5.86
CA GLU A 99 3.69 -3.89 5.62
C GLU A 99 4.71 -3.59 4.50
N TYR A 100 4.25 -2.95 3.42
CA TYR A 100 5.11 -2.64 2.29
C TYR A 100 6.23 -1.65 2.64
N ILE A 101 5.97 -0.60 3.42
CA ILE A 101 7.01 0.36 3.82
C ILE A 101 8.11 -0.31 4.64
N LEU A 102 7.77 -1.25 5.52
CA LEU A 102 8.73 -2.02 6.29
C LEU A 102 9.54 -2.99 5.42
N ASN A 103 8.93 -3.57 4.39
CA ASN A 103 9.64 -4.42 3.43
C ASN A 103 10.63 -3.60 2.59
N VAL A 104 10.24 -2.41 2.13
CA VAL A 104 11.14 -1.50 1.41
C VAL A 104 12.31 -1.07 2.30
N GLU A 105 12.04 -0.68 3.51
CA GLU A 105 13.06 -0.28 4.49
C GLU A 105 14.07 -1.42 4.74
N LYS A 106 13.57 -2.63 4.98
CA LYS A 106 14.39 -3.83 5.18
C LYS A 106 15.25 -4.17 3.95
N GLU A 107 14.71 -4.00 2.75
CA GLU A 107 15.46 -4.25 1.51
C GLU A 107 16.59 -3.24 1.34
N LEU A 108 16.35 -1.95 1.65
CA LEU A 108 17.39 -0.92 1.66
C LEU A 108 18.50 -1.22 2.69
N GLN A 109 18.15 -1.71 3.89
CA GLN A 109 19.14 -2.17 4.89
C GLN A 109 19.96 -3.33 4.36
N LYS A 110 19.31 -4.36 3.81
CA LYS A 110 19.96 -5.55 3.26
C LYS A 110 21.02 -5.22 2.20
N PHE A 111 20.77 -4.19 1.40
CA PHE A 111 21.71 -3.73 0.38
C PHE A 111 22.68 -2.64 0.86
N GLY A 112 22.64 -2.23 2.11
CA GLY A 112 23.54 -1.27 2.71
C GLY A 112 23.38 0.16 2.21
N VAL A 113 22.18 0.57 1.84
CA VAL A 113 21.87 1.91 1.32
C VAL A 113 20.75 2.62 2.08
N ARG A 114 20.35 2.12 3.25
CA ARG A 114 19.26 2.69 4.05
C ARG A 114 19.52 4.14 4.46
N ASP A 115 20.77 4.47 4.80
CA ASP A 115 21.23 5.81 5.17
C ASP A 115 21.16 6.83 4.03
N LYS A 116 21.03 6.36 2.79
CA LYS A 116 20.86 7.17 1.59
C LYS A 116 19.39 7.35 1.17
N ALA A 117 18.44 6.85 1.95
CA ALA A 117 17.01 6.97 1.66
C ALA A 117 16.26 7.64 2.82
N GLU A 118 15.56 8.73 2.51
CA GLU A 118 14.56 9.32 3.39
C GLU A 118 13.20 8.68 3.07
N ILE A 119 12.65 7.94 4.03
CA ILE A 119 11.37 7.23 3.88
C ILE A 119 10.30 7.99 4.65
N THR A 120 9.18 8.25 4.00
CA THR A 120 8.04 8.94 4.58
C THR A 120 6.76 8.15 4.33
N TRP A 121 6.00 7.91 5.40
CA TRP A 121 4.63 7.42 5.36
C TRP A 121 3.67 8.59 5.08
N ILE A 122 2.66 8.37 4.23
CA ILE A 122 1.55 9.31 4.06
C ILE A 122 0.23 8.56 4.15
N SER A 123 -0.70 9.05 4.97
CA SER A 123 -1.98 8.39 5.18
C SER A 123 -3.10 9.39 5.42
N ASN A 124 -4.30 8.98 5.00
CA ASN A 124 -5.55 9.65 5.35
C ASN A 124 -6.03 9.37 6.79
N GLU A 125 -5.33 8.48 7.50
CA GLU A 125 -5.56 8.22 8.92
C GLU A 125 -5.12 9.42 9.77
N TYR A 126 -5.78 9.63 10.92
CA TYR A 126 -5.41 10.68 11.88
C TYR A 126 -4.42 10.23 12.94
N GLU A 127 -4.27 8.91 13.11
CA GLU A 127 -3.28 8.30 14.00
C GLU A 127 -2.54 7.16 13.29
N LEU A 128 -1.26 6.97 13.62
CA LEU A 128 -0.54 5.79 13.18
C LEU A 128 -1.18 4.53 13.79
N GLY A 129 -1.27 3.47 12.98
CA GLY A 129 -1.80 2.19 13.46
C GLY A 129 -3.32 2.13 13.61
N ASP A 130 -4.04 3.10 13.09
CA ASP A 130 -5.51 3.06 12.96
C ASP A 130 -5.93 1.89 12.06
N PHE A 131 -5.28 1.71 10.91
CA PHE A 131 -5.54 0.64 9.94
C PHE A 131 -6.98 0.59 9.43
N GLY A 132 -7.72 1.70 9.50
CA GLY A 132 -9.14 1.80 9.12
C GLY A 132 -10.10 1.13 10.12
N MET A 133 -9.66 0.91 11.38
CA MET A 133 -10.39 0.18 12.42
C MET A 133 -10.41 0.93 13.76
N ASP A 134 -10.01 2.19 13.80
CA ASP A 134 -9.83 2.97 15.04
C ASP A 134 -8.76 2.36 15.97
N GLY A 135 -7.77 1.70 15.35
CA GLY A 135 -6.66 1.06 16.04
C GLY A 135 -6.98 -0.32 16.63
N MET A 136 -6.00 -0.89 17.27
CA MET A 136 -6.07 -2.20 17.92
C MET A 136 -5.41 -2.16 19.30
N LEU A 137 -5.92 -3.00 20.22
CA LEU A 137 -5.25 -3.30 21.46
C LEU A 137 -4.66 -4.71 21.35
N MET A 138 -3.37 -4.83 21.56
CA MET A 138 -2.64 -6.09 21.44
C MET A 138 -2.06 -6.47 22.80
N ASP A 139 -2.12 -7.76 23.16
CA ASP A 139 -1.33 -8.30 24.25
C ASP A 139 0.09 -8.60 23.73
N TYR A 140 1.06 -7.87 24.21
CA TYR A 140 2.48 -8.09 23.91
C TYR A 140 3.22 -8.45 25.22
N ASN A 141 3.54 -9.73 25.39
CA ASN A 141 4.24 -10.24 26.58
C ASN A 141 3.55 -9.88 27.90
N GLY A 142 2.22 -9.90 27.95
CA GLY A 142 1.42 -9.59 29.15
C GLY A 142 1.19 -8.08 29.36
N PHE A 143 1.58 -7.23 28.41
CA PHE A 143 1.28 -5.81 28.39
C PHE A 143 0.29 -5.50 27.26
N ASN A 144 -0.73 -4.74 27.59
CA ASN A 144 -1.62 -4.18 26.57
C ASN A 144 -0.92 -3.01 25.86
N MET A 145 -0.65 -3.18 24.58
CA MET A 145 -0.06 -2.16 23.71
C MET A 145 -1.07 -1.73 22.65
N LYS A 146 -1.23 -0.43 22.48
CA LYS A 146 -2.03 0.09 21.36
C LYS A 146 -1.24 -0.03 20.05
N SER A 147 -1.94 -0.28 18.94
CA SER A 147 -1.31 -0.30 17.61
C SER A 147 -0.59 1.01 17.29
N LYS A 148 -1.13 2.16 17.74
CA LYS A 148 -0.46 3.47 17.65
C LYS A 148 0.95 3.43 18.25
N ASP A 149 1.06 3.06 19.52
CA ASP A 149 2.33 3.06 20.26
C ASP A 149 3.34 2.12 19.57
N MET A 150 2.87 0.95 19.10
CA MET A 150 3.70 -0.01 18.37
C MET A 150 4.22 0.58 17.04
N VAL A 151 3.36 1.20 16.26
CA VAL A 151 3.74 1.73 14.94
C VAL A 151 4.65 2.95 15.10
N GLU A 152 4.39 3.84 16.06
CA GLU A 152 5.28 4.96 16.39
C GLU A 152 6.68 4.45 16.75
N MET A 153 6.80 3.50 17.68
CA MET A 153 8.08 2.88 18.03
C MET A 153 8.80 2.26 16.83
N ILE A 154 8.08 1.54 15.97
CA ILE A 154 8.67 0.92 14.78
C ILE A 154 9.19 1.99 13.81
N PHE A 155 8.45 3.06 13.60
CA PHE A 155 8.83 4.11 12.65
C PHE A 155 10.00 4.96 13.20
N GLU A 156 9.98 5.28 14.49
CA GLU A 156 11.09 5.98 15.15
C GLU A 156 12.40 5.16 15.11
N ASP A 157 12.34 3.86 15.46
CA ASP A 157 13.49 2.95 15.42
C ASP A 157 14.10 2.83 14.00
N ARG A 158 13.29 3.01 12.96
CA ARG A 158 13.71 2.88 11.56
C ARG A 158 13.92 4.20 10.83
N ASP A 159 13.85 5.34 11.53
CA ASP A 159 13.93 6.69 10.94
C ASP A 159 12.94 6.83 9.75
N ILE A 160 11.69 6.38 9.95
CA ILE A 160 10.58 6.57 9.01
C ILE A 160 9.76 7.76 9.49
N LYS A 161 9.65 8.79 8.66
CA LYS A 161 8.81 9.98 8.91
C LYS A 161 7.37 9.68 8.54
N TRP A 162 6.40 10.51 9.02
CA TRP A 162 5.00 10.34 8.67
C TRP A 162 4.27 11.67 8.49
N ILE A 163 3.24 11.62 7.65
CA ILE A 163 2.26 12.66 7.37
C ILE A 163 0.89 12.00 7.52
N LEU A 164 0.09 12.46 8.46
CA LEU A 164 -1.24 11.93 8.76
C LEU A 164 -2.32 12.93 8.39
N GLY A 165 -3.58 12.50 8.35
CA GLY A 165 -4.72 13.33 7.95
C GLY A 165 -4.54 13.90 6.54
N ALA A 166 -3.89 13.18 5.65
CA ALA A 166 -3.51 13.69 4.33
C ALA A 166 -4.30 13.00 3.21
N GLY A 167 -5.00 13.79 2.41
CA GLY A 167 -5.64 13.34 1.17
C GLY A 167 -4.79 13.73 -0.04
N VAL A 168 -4.17 12.76 -0.71
CA VAL A 168 -3.42 13.04 -1.94
C VAL A 168 -4.37 13.45 -3.05
N THR A 169 -4.15 14.64 -3.61
CA THR A 169 -5.00 15.25 -4.64
C THR A 169 -4.39 15.17 -6.04
N LYS A 170 -3.06 15.19 -6.13
CA LYS A 170 -2.34 15.16 -7.41
C LYS A 170 -0.92 14.62 -7.24
N VAL A 171 -0.42 13.93 -8.26
CA VAL A 171 0.98 13.50 -8.36
C VAL A 171 1.58 14.01 -9.65
N GLU A 172 2.75 14.64 -9.55
CA GLU A 172 3.60 15.08 -10.67
C GLU A 172 4.98 14.44 -10.52
N ASP A 173 5.86 14.56 -11.54
CA ASP A 173 7.20 13.97 -11.42
C ASP A 173 7.99 14.59 -10.26
N GLY A 174 8.17 13.81 -9.21
CA GLY A 174 8.90 14.18 -8.00
C GLY A 174 8.11 15.04 -6.99
N ILE A 175 6.82 15.29 -7.21
CA ILE A 175 5.97 16.11 -6.33
C ILE A 175 4.65 15.39 -6.06
N VAL A 176 4.28 15.32 -4.79
CA VAL A 176 2.97 14.85 -4.35
C VAL A 176 2.24 16.00 -3.67
N HIS A 177 1.06 16.35 -4.19
CA HIS A 177 0.18 17.35 -3.61
C HIS A 177 -0.86 16.64 -2.74
N TYR A 178 -1.10 17.19 -1.56
CA TYR A 178 -2.11 16.66 -0.66
C TYR A 178 -2.82 17.82 0.07
N GLU A 179 -4.03 17.57 0.50
CA GLU A 179 -4.79 18.43 1.39
C GLU A 179 -4.79 17.87 2.81
N ASN A 180 -4.86 18.75 3.80
CA ASN A 180 -5.11 18.36 5.17
C ASN A 180 -6.60 18.05 5.32
N LEU A 181 -6.94 16.92 5.93
CA LEU A 181 -8.29 16.43 6.13
C LEU A 181 -8.87 16.84 7.50
N ASP A 182 -8.09 17.55 8.34
CA ASP A 182 -8.52 18.10 9.63
C ASP A 182 -9.44 19.33 9.48
#